data_e6812337de87098f13845be162249002
#
_entry.id   e6812337de87098f13845be162249002
#
_cell.length_a   1.000
_cell.length_b   1.000
_cell.length_c   1.000
_cell.angle_alpha   90.00
_cell.angle_beta   90.00
_cell.angle_gamma   90.00
#
_symmetry.space_group_name_H-M   'P 1'
#
loop_
_entity.id
_entity.type
_entity.pdbx_description
1 polymer ?
#
loop_
_entity_poly.entity_id
_entity_poly.type
_entity_poly.pdbx_seq_one_letter_code
_entity_poly.pdbx_strand_id
1 'polypeptide(L)'
;MRVGDCMTQNVRIASPDHTLLDAARTMAELDAGVLPVAENNQLVGMITDRDIAVRGVAEGRGPDTKIRDVMSAEVKYCFDDQEVNDVLQNMGDLKLRRMPVMNRDRRLVGIVSLGDLAANGEAAWAGEALGGISRPGGEHSQTAH
;
A
#
# COMPACT_ATOMS: atom_id res chain seq x y z
N MET A 1 18.75 -5.01 -9.69
CA MET A 1 17.64 -5.94 -9.33
C MET A 1 16.33 -5.25 -9.58
N ARG A 2 15.40 -5.92 -10.18
CA ARG A 2 14.07 -5.40 -10.47
C ARG A 2 13.11 -5.66 -9.31
N VAL A 3 12.13 -4.80 -9.16
CA VAL A 3 11.09 -4.93 -8.12
C VAL A 3 10.39 -6.29 -8.19
N GLY A 4 10.12 -6.80 -9.40
CA GLY A 4 9.50 -8.11 -9.59
C GLY A 4 10.26 -9.27 -8.96
N ASP A 5 11.58 -9.12 -8.75
CA ASP A 5 12.43 -10.16 -8.17
C ASP A 5 12.30 -10.24 -6.63
N CYS A 6 11.79 -9.21 -5.99
CA CYS A 6 11.68 -9.14 -4.52
C CYS A 6 10.29 -8.84 -3.98
N MET A 7 9.31 -8.64 -4.85
CA MET A 7 7.93 -8.40 -4.42
C MET A 7 7.27 -9.67 -3.87
N THR A 8 6.24 -9.49 -3.04
CA THR A 8 5.35 -10.58 -2.66
C THR A 8 4.33 -10.79 -3.78
N GLN A 9 4.26 -12.01 -4.30
CA GLN A 9 3.27 -12.44 -5.27
C GLN A 9 2.03 -13.00 -4.58
N ASN A 10 1.00 -13.32 -5.33
CA ASN A 10 -0.27 -13.86 -4.82
C ASN A 10 -0.90 -12.93 -3.77
N VAL A 11 -0.95 -11.66 -4.09
CA VAL A 11 -1.46 -10.62 -3.20
C VAL A 11 -2.96 -10.84 -2.97
N ARG A 12 -3.36 -10.82 -1.68
CA ARG A 12 -4.78 -10.76 -1.33
C ARG A 12 -5.28 -9.36 -1.64
N ILE A 13 -6.34 -9.28 -2.40
CA ILE A 13 -6.98 -8.02 -2.76
C ILE A 13 -8.33 -7.90 -2.08
N ALA A 14 -8.77 -6.66 -1.88
CA ALA A 14 -10.12 -6.35 -1.45
C ALA A 14 -10.95 -5.94 -2.67
N SER A 15 -12.25 -6.21 -2.61
CA SER A 15 -13.19 -5.70 -3.61
C SER A 15 -13.80 -4.39 -3.11
N PRO A 16 -14.02 -3.39 -3.99
CA PRO A 16 -14.65 -2.14 -3.56
C PRO A 16 -16.07 -2.31 -3.03
N ASP A 17 -16.75 -3.38 -3.41
CA ASP A 17 -18.11 -3.69 -2.97
C ASP A 17 -18.18 -4.58 -1.72
N HIS A 18 -17.06 -5.09 -1.26
CA HIS A 18 -16.97 -5.77 0.03
C HIS A 18 -17.01 -4.75 1.17
N THR A 19 -17.15 -5.26 2.39
CA THR A 19 -17.36 -4.42 3.57
C THR A 19 -16.06 -4.16 4.32
N LEU A 20 -16.09 -3.16 5.23
CA LEU A 20 -14.99 -2.89 6.15
C LEU A 20 -14.70 -4.11 7.03
N LEU A 21 -15.73 -4.87 7.41
CA LEU A 21 -15.57 -6.11 8.17
C LEU A 21 -14.73 -7.12 7.37
N ASP A 22 -15.04 -7.30 6.09
CA ASP A 22 -14.26 -8.19 5.21
C ASP A 22 -12.80 -7.76 5.13
N ALA A 23 -12.55 -6.47 4.95
CA ALA A 23 -11.20 -5.93 4.90
C ALA A 23 -10.45 -6.15 6.22
N ALA A 24 -11.10 -5.84 7.34
CA ALA A 24 -10.50 -6.01 8.67
C ALA A 24 -10.15 -7.47 8.95
N ARG A 25 -11.02 -8.40 8.59
CA ARG A 25 -10.76 -9.84 8.74
C ARG A 25 -9.59 -10.30 7.90
N THR A 26 -9.52 -9.83 6.66
CA THR A 26 -8.38 -10.15 5.77
C THR A 26 -7.08 -9.60 6.34
N MET A 27 -7.08 -8.37 6.83
CA MET A 27 -5.92 -7.76 7.49
C MET A 27 -5.47 -8.56 8.71
N ALA A 28 -6.41 -9.05 9.50
CA ALA A 28 -6.12 -9.87 10.67
C ALA A 28 -5.49 -11.21 10.27
N GLU A 29 -6.02 -11.88 9.24
CA GLU A 29 -5.48 -13.14 8.74
C GLU A 29 -4.06 -12.98 8.21
N LEU A 30 -3.78 -11.89 7.51
CA LEU A 30 -2.49 -11.63 6.88
C LEU A 30 -1.50 -10.92 7.81
N ASP A 31 -1.94 -10.47 8.96
CA ASP A 31 -1.18 -9.56 9.82
C ASP A 31 -0.64 -8.36 9.03
N ALA A 32 -1.51 -7.75 8.25
CA ALA A 32 -1.18 -6.63 7.37
C ALA A 32 -2.14 -5.48 7.61
N GLY A 33 -1.62 -4.27 7.55
CA GLY A 33 -2.41 -3.04 7.75
C GLY A 33 -2.85 -2.36 6.46
N VAL A 34 -2.61 -2.99 5.30
CA VAL A 34 -2.96 -2.41 4.00
C VAL A 34 -3.37 -3.50 3.02
N LEU A 35 -4.38 -3.21 2.21
CA LEU A 35 -4.82 -4.09 1.13
C LEU A 35 -5.00 -3.27 -0.14
N PRO A 36 -4.50 -3.77 -1.29
CA PRO A 36 -4.91 -3.23 -2.58
C PRO A 36 -6.39 -3.52 -2.81
N VAL A 37 -7.09 -2.55 -3.36
CA VAL A 37 -8.49 -2.71 -3.77
C VAL A 37 -8.52 -2.82 -5.29
N ALA A 38 -9.04 -3.92 -5.80
CA ALA A 38 -9.04 -4.19 -7.22
C ALA A 38 -10.39 -4.69 -7.69
N GLU A 39 -10.69 -4.40 -8.94
CA GLU A 39 -11.89 -4.82 -9.63
C GLU A 39 -11.48 -5.27 -11.03
N ASN A 40 -11.80 -6.50 -11.43
CA ASN A 40 -11.40 -7.07 -12.71
C ASN A 40 -9.88 -7.03 -12.96
N ASN A 41 -9.08 -7.32 -11.93
CA ASN A 41 -7.61 -7.22 -11.92
C ASN A 41 -7.06 -5.80 -12.12
N GLN A 42 -7.91 -4.79 -12.05
CA GLN A 42 -7.53 -3.39 -12.14
C GLN A 42 -7.48 -2.79 -10.74
N LEU A 43 -6.37 -2.16 -10.43
CA LEU A 43 -6.21 -1.48 -9.15
C LEU A 43 -7.08 -0.23 -9.13
N VAL A 44 -8.02 -0.15 -8.18
CA VAL A 44 -8.95 0.96 -8.06
C VAL A 44 -8.77 1.77 -6.79
N GLY A 45 -8.02 1.26 -5.83
CA GLY A 45 -7.78 1.95 -4.57
C GLY A 45 -6.86 1.18 -3.64
N MET A 46 -6.66 1.75 -2.47
CA MET A 46 -6.00 1.12 -1.34
C MET A 46 -6.84 1.36 -0.10
N ILE A 47 -6.88 0.37 0.78
CA ILE A 47 -7.50 0.53 2.08
C ILE A 47 -6.53 0.13 3.18
N THR A 48 -6.44 0.96 4.22
CA THR A 48 -5.57 0.73 5.36
C THR A 48 -6.39 0.54 6.62
N ASP A 49 -5.78 -0.05 7.65
CA ASP A 49 -6.37 -0.12 8.98
C ASP A 49 -6.65 1.27 9.55
N ARG A 50 -5.79 2.25 9.24
CA ARG A 50 -6.03 3.64 9.61
C ARG A 50 -7.28 4.20 8.91
N ASP A 51 -7.48 3.91 7.63
CA ASP A 51 -8.69 4.32 6.90
C ASP A 51 -9.95 3.78 7.57
N ILE A 52 -9.92 2.52 7.97
CA ILE A 52 -11.05 1.88 8.66
C ILE A 52 -11.34 2.60 9.98
N ALA A 53 -10.32 2.93 10.75
CA ALA A 53 -10.49 3.60 12.03
C ALA A 53 -10.93 5.06 11.88
N VAL A 54 -10.25 5.82 11.02
CA VAL A 54 -10.39 7.29 10.97
C VAL A 54 -11.49 7.71 10.00
N ARG A 55 -11.60 7.06 8.85
CA ARG A 55 -12.61 7.38 7.84
C ARG A 55 -13.84 6.50 7.95
N GLY A 56 -13.74 5.39 8.66
CA GLY A 56 -14.85 4.49 8.96
C GLY A 56 -15.42 4.75 10.34
N VAL A 57 -14.82 4.17 11.37
CA VAL A 57 -15.36 4.20 12.73
C VAL A 57 -15.51 5.62 13.28
N ALA A 58 -14.51 6.47 13.12
CA ALA A 58 -14.54 7.85 13.63
C ALA A 58 -15.66 8.69 12.97
N GLU A 59 -16.05 8.34 11.75
CA GLU A 59 -17.15 9.01 11.02
C GLU A 59 -18.51 8.36 11.30
N GLY A 60 -18.59 7.43 12.24
CA GLY A 60 -19.83 6.76 12.60
C GLY A 60 -20.27 5.67 11.63
N ARG A 61 -19.40 5.22 10.75
CA ARG A 61 -19.71 4.15 9.78
C ARG A 61 -19.59 2.79 10.44
N GLY A 62 -20.53 1.90 10.13
CA GLY A 62 -20.53 0.55 10.67
C GLY A 62 -19.69 -0.44 9.87
N PRO A 63 -19.57 -1.70 10.35
CA PRO A 63 -18.78 -2.74 9.71
C PRO A 63 -19.33 -3.17 8.34
N ASP A 64 -20.57 -2.89 8.04
CA ASP A 64 -21.23 -3.19 6.77
C ASP A 64 -21.03 -2.09 5.70
N THR A 65 -20.31 -1.04 6.02
CA THR A 65 -19.93 0.01 5.07
C THR A 65 -19.07 -0.57 3.96
N LYS A 66 -19.32 -0.18 2.73
CA LYS A 66 -18.52 -0.65 1.59
C LYS A 66 -17.13 -0.04 1.61
N ILE A 67 -16.15 -0.84 1.19
CA ILE A 67 -14.77 -0.44 1.09
C ILE A 67 -14.62 0.80 0.20
N ARG A 68 -15.37 0.88 -0.91
CA ARG A 68 -15.32 2.03 -1.82
C ARG A 68 -15.59 3.38 -1.15
N ASP A 69 -16.36 3.38 -0.08
CA ASP A 69 -16.75 4.62 0.63
C ASP A 69 -15.65 5.12 1.58
N VAL A 70 -14.65 4.29 1.84
CA VAL A 70 -13.60 4.57 2.83
C VAL A 70 -12.19 4.53 2.21
N MET A 71 -11.98 3.74 1.16
CA MET A 71 -10.69 3.58 0.51
C MET A 71 -10.15 4.89 -0.05
N SER A 72 -8.83 4.93 -0.26
CA SER A 72 -8.20 5.96 -1.07
C SER A 72 -8.22 5.53 -2.53
N ALA A 73 -8.80 6.34 -3.41
CA ALA A 73 -8.82 6.09 -4.84
C ALA A 73 -7.54 6.58 -5.54
N GLU A 74 -6.80 7.47 -4.90
CA GLU A 74 -5.51 7.94 -5.40
C GLU A 74 -4.43 6.96 -5.00
N VAL A 75 -4.04 6.08 -5.92
CA VAL A 75 -3.10 5.00 -5.63
C VAL A 75 -1.74 5.30 -6.24
N LYS A 76 -0.71 5.24 -5.40
CA LYS A 76 0.68 5.25 -5.83
C LYS A 76 1.11 3.81 -6.06
N TYR A 77 1.76 3.54 -7.17
CA TYR A 77 2.20 2.20 -7.54
C TYR A 77 3.53 2.25 -8.29
N CYS A 78 4.15 1.08 -8.42
CA CYS A 78 5.34 0.92 -9.25
C CYS A 78 5.14 -0.23 -10.25
N PHE A 79 6.07 -0.34 -11.20
CA PHE A 79 6.08 -1.44 -12.16
C PHE A 79 7.10 -2.49 -11.77
N ASP A 80 6.81 -3.75 -12.11
CA ASP A 80 7.66 -4.90 -11.79
C ASP A 80 9.04 -4.84 -12.46
N ASP A 81 9.17 -4.11 -13.56
CA ASP A 81 10.43 -3.94 -14.31
C ASP A 81 11.29 -2.77 -13.85
N GLN A 82 10.84 -2.00 -12.87
CA GLN A 82 11.63 -0.88 -12.32
C GLN A 82 12.76 -1.40 -11.42
N GLU A 83 13.84 -0.63 -11.37
CA GLU A 83 14.98 -0.93 -10.49
C GLU A 83 14.61 -0.66 -9.02
N VAL A 84 15.08 -1.52 -8.14
CA VAL A 84 14.82 -1.45 -6.70
C VAL A 84 15.21 -0.08 -6.12
N ASN A 85 16.39 0.45 -6.48
CA ASN A 85 16.84 1.73 -5.95
C ASN A 85 15.96 2.90 -6.37
N ASP A 86 15.43 2.87 -7.59
CA ASP A 86 14.52 3.91 -8.08
C ASP A 86 13.20 3.91 -7.29
N VAL A 87 12.69 2.72 -6.99
CA VAL A 87 11.46 2.58 -6.22
C VAL A 87 11.67 2.96 -4.76
N LEU A 88 12.83 2.61 -4.18
CA LEU A 88 13.19 3.05 -2.82
C LEU A 88 13.20 4.57 -2.71
N GLN A 89 13.83 5.26 -3.67
CA GLN A 89 13.83 6.71 -3.67
C GLN A 89 12.41 7.27 -3.76
N ASN A 90 11.60 6.72 -4.64
CA ASN A 90 10.22 7.13 -4.83
C ASN A 90 9.36 6.92 -3.57
N MET A 91 9.54 5.79 -2.88
CA MET A 91 8.85 5.52 -1.62
C MET A 91 9.25 6.53 -0.54
N GLY A 92 10.51 6.92 -0.49
CA GLY A 92 10.98 7.96 0.42
C GLY A 92 10.32 9.31 0.13
N ASP A 93 10.27 9.70 -1.12
CA ASP A 93 9.67 10.97 -1.56
C ASP A 93 8.15 10.99 -1.30
N LEU A 94 7.47 9.86 -1.51
CA LEU A 94 6.03 9.72 -1.28
C LEU A 94 5.67 9.35 0.15
N LYS A 95 6.66 9.05 1.00
CA LYS A 95 6.49 8.63 2.40
C LYS A 95 5.65 7.36 2.55
N LEU A 96 5.88 6.39 1.67
CA LEU A 96 5.18 5.11 1.65
C LEU A 96 6.07 4.00 2.19
N ARG A 97 5.48 3.05 2.91
CA ARG A 97 6.15 1.83 3.39
C ARG A 97 5.81 0.60 2.57
N ARG A 98 4.73 0.65 1.82
CA ARG A 98 4.28 -0.42 0.93
C ARG A 98 3.73 0.18 -0.34
N MET A 99 3.85 -0.54 -1.42
CA MET A 99 3.41 -0.06 -2.72
C MET A 99 2.94 -1.24 -3.57
N PRO A 100 1.77 -1.11 -4.21
CA PRO A 100 1.34 -2.11 -5.19
C PRO A 100 2.27 -2.14 -6.38
N VAL A 101 2.46 -3.32 -6.94
CA VAL A 101 3.27 -3.54 -8.13
C VAL A 101 2.39 -3.94 -9.29
N MET A 102 2.49 -3.22 -10.38
CA MET A 102 1.75 -3.46 -11.62
C MET A 102 2.71 -3.99 -12.68
N ASN A 103 2.20 -4.77 -13.62
CA ASN A 103 2.95 -5.02 -14.86
C ASN A 103 2.63 -3.95 -15.90
N ARG A 104 3.27 -4.01 -17.07
CA ARG A 104 3.07 -3.04 -18.15
C ARG A 104 1.71 -3.16 -18.83
N ASP A 105 0.99 -4.26 -18.59
CA ASP A 105 -0.40 -4.44 -19.00
C ASP A 105 -1.39 -3.86 -17.98
N ARG A 106 -0.87 -3.16 -16.97
CA ARG A 106 -1.63 -2.52 -15.90
C ARG A 106 -2.42 -3.51 -15.04
N ARG A 107 -1.88 -4.70 -14.85
CA ARG A 107 -2.43 -5.69 -13.93
C ARG A 107 -1.64 -5.68 -12.64
N LEU A 108 -2.35 -5.83 -11.53
CA LEU A 108 -1.71 -5.97 -10.21
C LEU A 108 -1.02 -7.33 -10.14
N VAL A 109 0.30 -7.33 -9.94
CA VAL A 109 1.11 -8.56 -9.91
C VAL A 109 1.78 -8.82 -8.56
N GLY A 110 1.83 -7.83 -7.68
CA GLY A 110 2.45 -8.01 -6.39
C GLY A 110 2.32 -6.80 -5.50
N ILE A 111 2.98 -6.89 -4.36
CA ILE A 111 3.15 -5.77 -3.43
C ILE A 111 4.59 -5.80 -2.92
N VAL A 112 5.20 -4.63 -2.78
CA VAL A 112 6.52 -4.49 -2.16
C VAL A 112 6.42 -3.69 -0.89
N SER A 113 7.22 -4.07 0.09
CA SER A 113 7.43 -3.29 1.30
C SER A 113 8.80 -2.63 1.27
N LEU A 114 8.95 -1.58 2.08
CA LEU A 114 10.26 -0.96 2.28
C LEU A 114 11.29 -2.00 2.72
N GLY A 115 10.90 -2.95 3.61
CA GLY A 115 11.76 -4.02 4.06
C GLY A 115 12.24 -4.94 2.94
N ASP A 116 11.33 -5.31 2.01
CA ASP A 116 11.68 -6.15 0.86
C ASP A 116 12.73 -5.46 -0.03
N LEU A 117 12.54 -4.18 -0.29
CA LEU A 117 13.43 -3.42 -1.15
C LEU A 117 14.75 -3.10 -0.45
N ALA A 118 14.73 -2.81 0.85
CA ALA A 118 15.93 -2.52 1.62
C ALA A 118 16.87 -3.72 1.71
N ALA A 119 16.32 -4.93 1.76
CA ALA A 119 17.10 -6.16 1.79
C ALA A 119 17.84 -6.41 0.46
N ASN A 120 17.37 -5.84 -0.64
CA ASN A 120 17.89 -6.07 -1.99
C ASN A 120 18.47 -4.83 -2.66
N GLY A 121 18.29 -3.65 -2.07
CA GLY A 121 18.80 -2.38 -2.59
C GLY A 121 20.07 -1.95 -1.89
N GLU A 122 20.58 -0.78 -2.28
CA GLU A 122 21.72 -0.17 -1.62
C GLU A 122 21.30 0.43 -0.26
N ALA A 123 22.14 0.26 0.76
CA ALA A 123 21.85 0.73 2.11
C ALA A 123 21.60 2.25 2.17
N ALA A 124 22.31 3.03 1.36
CA ALA A 124 22.10 4.48 1.30
C ALA A 124 20.71 4.85 0.85
N TRP A 125 20.19 4.19 -0.20
CA TRP A 125 18.85 4.42 -0.71
C TRP A 125 17.77 4.00 0.29
N ALA A 126 17.99 2.87 0.97
CA ALA A 126 17.08 2.40 2.01
C ALA A 126 17.04 3.37 3.20
N GLY A 127 18.19 3.88 3.62
CA GLY A 127 18.28 4.86 4.70
C GLY A 127 17.59 6.18 4.35
N GLU A 128 17.76 6.68 3.15
CA GLU A 128 17.08 7.89 2.69
C GLU A 128 15.56 7.70 2.61
N ALA A 129 15.10 6.55 2.12
CA ALA A 129 13.67 6.24 2.05
C ALA A 129 13.06 6.21 3.44
N LEU A 130 13.70 5.53 4.39
CA LEU A 130 13.24 5.46 5.77
C LEU A 130 13.23 6.85 6.42
N GLY A 131 14.26 7.65 6.21
CA GLY A 131 14.32 9.02 6.71
C GLY A 131 13.20 9.88 6.16
N GLY A 132 12.91 9.79 4.87
CA GLY A 132 11.82 10.51 4.21
C GLY A 132 10.45 10.14 4.77
N ILE A 133 10.20 8.85 4.95
CA ILE A 133 8.94 8.33 5.51
C ILE A 133 8.74 8.78 6.95
N SER A 134 9.82 8.83 7.73
CA SER A 134 9.77 9.14 9.17
C SER A 134 9.72 10.62 9.48
N ARG A 135 9.95 11.51 8.51
CA ARG A 135 9.87 12.95 8.72
C ARG A 135 8.43 13.40 8.98
N PRO A 136 8.21 14.34 9.91
CA PRO A 136 6.87 14.90 10.13
C PRO A 136 6.34 15.60 8.88
N GLY A 137 5.01 15.56 8.70
CA GLY A 137 4.33 16.19 7.57
C GLY A 137 4.26 15.29 6.35
N GLY A 138 3.66 15.78 5.29
CA GLY A 138 3.48 15.07 4.05
C GLY A 138 2.19 14.27 3.97
N GLU A 139 1.98 13.69 2.81
CA GLU A 139 0.71 13.09 2.41
C GLU A 139 0.24 11.93 3.29
N HIS A 140 1.19 11.14 3.81
CA HIS A 140 0.90 9.97 4.62
C HIS A 140 1.37 10.14 6.06
N SER A 141 1.71 11.35 6.46
CA SER A 141 2.18 11.61 7.82
C SER A 141 1.02 11.54 8.80
N GLN A 142 1.25 10.82 9.88
CA GLN A 142 0.38 10.84 11.03
C GLN A 142 0.87 11.91 12.00
N THR A 143 0.60 13.16 11.67
CA THR A 143 0.93 14.24 12.60
C THR A 143 0.13 14.06 13.87
N ALA A 144 0.83 14.02 15.00
CA ALA A 144 0.19 14.10 16.30
C ALA A 144 -0.41 15.50 16.44
N HIS A 145 -1.65 15.54 16.76
CA HIS A 145 -2.37 16.78 16.93
C HIS A 145 -2.69 16.99 18.40
#